data_89dc7c5dd1b49994db9c64f5b3a0ac15
#
_entry.id   89dc7c5dd1b49994db9c64f5b3a0ac15
#
_cell.length_a   1.000
_cell.length_b   1.000
_cell.length_c   1.000
_cell.angle_alpha   90.00
_cell.angle_beta   90.00
_cell.angle_gamma   90.00
#
_symmetry.space_group_name_H-M   'P 1'
#
loop_
_entity.id
_entity.type
_entity.pdbx_description
1 polymer ?
#
loop_
_entity_poly.entity_id
_entity_poly.type
_entity_poly.pdbx_seq_one_letter_code
_entity_poly.pdbx_strand_id
1 'polypeptide(L)'
;MKINEKIQEDEKKQSDVLKKYGRKDRHFRQRIICAVILLVLSAFFMILSALIPDFAEWYSEHVYPVWVSTLGRFSGLFPFSLSEILIYFLLLVFVASLIRLIVSVIRICRKRGRSGERTGEERESETPSPAALAASWLSRVLLVVGILAFLYTVFCGINYHRHSFSEEEGIVTYQYSVEELKKICIWLTEEVNSRVGNVLRDENGIMKLEAPEADGAVEAMETLAKEFSALQGYYPRPKSLLISEVLSYQNLSGIYLPFTVEANYNGDMTAYNIPFTACHELSHLRGFMQEEEANFIAFLACLSSDRSDFQYSGYLSGWVYCMNALYRADYNAWQEVRVTLTEEAEPDLAANNAFWDSYRGTISETAERINDTYLKANGQAEGVQSYNRMVDLIVAYFS
;
A
#
# COMPACT_ATOMS: atom_id res chain seq x y z
N MET A 1 61.22 27.32 -23.74
CA MET A 1 60.04 27.78 -22.98
C MET A 1 58.76 27.12 -23.44
N LYS A 2 58.33 27.21 -24.71
CA LYS A 2 57.06 26.59 -25.22
C LYS A 2 56.93 25.05 -25.12
N ILE A 3 58.02 24.26 -25.13
CA ILE A 3 57.98 22.81 -25.02
C ILE A 3 57.70 22.39 -23.59
N ASN A 4 58.26 23.07 -22.57
CA ASN A 4 58.01 22.73 -21.18
C ASN A 4 56.56 23.12 -20.73
N GLU A 5 55.99 24.20 -21.27
CA GLU A 5 54.59 24.58 -21.02
C GLU A 5 53.61 23.55 -21.60
N LYS A 6 53.90 23.00 -22.76
CA LYS A 6 53.07 21.97 -23.39
C LYS A 6 53.12 20.63 -22.64
N ILE A 7 54.30 20.25 -22.13
CA ILE A 7 54.47 19.02 -21.33
C ILE A 7 53.68 19.17 -19.99
N GLN A 8 53.77 20.34 -19.32
CA GLN A 8 53.01 20.57 -18.08
C GLN A 8 51.50 20.60 -18.30
N GLU A 9 51.02 21.11 -19.45
CA GLU A 9 49.60 21.10 -19.82
C GLU A 9 49.08 19.71 -20.09
N ASP A 10 49.88 18.85 -20.76
CA ASP A 10 49.53 17.45 -21.04
C ASP A 10 49.54 16.59 -19.76
N GLU A 11 50.52 16.76 -18.86
CA GLU A 11 50.56 16.11 -17.55
C GLU A 11 49.37 16.52 -16.67
N LYS A 12 48.96 17.79 -16.68
CA LYS A 12 47.79 18.28 -15.96
C LYS A 12 46.50 17.67 -16.52
N LYS A 13 46.35 17.60 -17.86
CA LYS A 13 45.19 16.95 -18.51
C LYS A 13 45.11 15.48 -18.16
N GLN A 14 46.23 14.76 -18.17
CA GLN A 14 46.32 13.36 -17.83
C GLN A 14 45.97 13.10 -16.33
N SER A 15 46.44 13.94 -15.42
CA SER A 15 46.09 13.93 -14.02
C SER A 15 44.57 14.15 -13.78
N ASP A 16 43.99 15.13 -14.47
CA ASP A 16 42.57 15.43 -14.35
C ASP A 16 41.68 14.30 -14.93
N VAL A 17 42.10 13.65 -15.99
CA VAL A 17 41.46 12.44 -16.55
C VAL A 17 41.51 11.29 -15.55
N LEU A 18 42.69 10.99 -14.97
CA LEU A 18 42.86 9.94 -13.98
C LEU A 18 42.01 10.20 -12.71
N LYS A 19 41.93 11.44 -12.23
CA LYS A 19 41.07 11.85 -11.11
C LYS A 19 39.59 11.68 -11.43
N LYS A 20 39.15 11.97 -12.66
CA LYS A 20 37.77 11.80 -13.12
C LYS A 20 37.35 10.33 -13.20
N TYR A 21 38.26 9.47 -13.67
CA TYR A 21 38.01 7.99 -13.71
C TYR A 21 37.98 7.42 -12.29
N GLY A 22 38.93 7.74 -11.45
CA GLY A 22 38.96 7.29 -10.06
C GLY A 22 37.72 7.74 -9.26
N ARG A 23 37.21 8.96 -9.53
CA ARG A 23 35.95 9.44 -8.91
C ARG A 23 34.72 8.65 -9.38
N LYS A 24 34.62 8.32 -10.68
CA LYS A 24 33.50 7.51 -11.22
C LYS A 24 33.48 6.10 -10.65
N ASP A 25 34.64 5.46 -10.55
CA ASP A 25 34.78 4.12 -10.00
C ASP A 25 34.45 4.09 -8.50
N ARG A 26 34.87 5.11 -7.75
CA ARG A 26 34.52 5.28 -6.34
C ARG A 26 33.00 5.42 -6.13
N HIS A 27 32.31 6.25 -6.91
CA HIS A 27 30.86 6.40 -6.80
C HIS A 27 30.10 5.15 -7.20
N PHE A 28 30.59 4.39 -8.18
CA PHE A 28 30.02 3.09 -8.53
C PHE A 28 30.09 2.12 -7.36
N ARG A 29 31.30 1.93 -6.77
CA ARG A 29 31.51 1.06 -5.62
C ARG A 29 30.69 1.50 -4.42
N GLN A 30 30.64 2.78 -4.12
CA GLN A 30 29.84 3.32 -3.02
C GLN A 30 28.35 2.98 -3.16
N ARG A 31 27.77 3.14 -4.37
CA ARG A 31 26.36 2.79 -4.63
C ARG A 31 26.09 1.31 -4.40
N ILE A 32 26.95 0.42 -4.89
CA ILE A 32 26.80 -1.03 -4.68
C ILE A 32 26.89 -1.37 -3.17
N ILE A 33 27.91 -0.82 -2.46
CA ILE A 33 28.07 -1.07 -1.04
C ILE A 33 26.84 -0.58 -0.25
N CYS A 34 26.37 0.66 -0.51
CA CYS A 34 25.18 1.16 0.16
C CYS A 34 23.94 0.32 -0.14
N ALA A 35 23.72 -0.07 -1.40
CA ALA A 35 22.60 -0.93 -1.77
C ALA A 35 22.63 -2.28 -1.05
N VAL A 36 23.80 -2.93 -1.01
CA VAL A 36 23.97 -4.22 -0.32
C VAL A 36 23.74 -4.06 1.18
N ILE A 37 24.27 -3.03 1.82
CA ILE A 37 24.04 -2.75 3.24
C ILE A 37 22.53 -2.59 3.52
N LEU A 38 21.83 -1.79 2.72
CA LEU A 38 20.38 -1.58 2.90
C LEU A 38 19.58 -2.87 2.73
N LEU A 39 19.90 -3.68 1.72
CA LEU A 39 19.23 -4.98 1.49
C LEU A 39 19.53 -5.97 2.63
N VAL A 40 20.76 -6.02 3.13
CA VAL A 40 21.13 -6.87 4.26
C VAL A 40 20.43 -6.42 5.53
N LEU A 41 20.35 -5.11 5.80
CA LEU A 41 19.59 -4.57 6.94
C LEU A 41 18.11 -4.87 6.82
N SER A 42 17.52 -4.74 5.62
CA SER A 42 16.11 -5.12 5.38
C SER A 42 15.87 -6.59 5.70
N ALA A 43 16.70 -7.48 5.15
CA ALA A 43 16.60 -8.91 5.42
C ALA A 43 16.80 -9.22 6.90
N PHE A 44 17.76 -8.57 7.56
CA PHE A 44 18.03 -8.74 8.99
C PHE A 44 16.80 -8.37 9.84
N PHE A 45 16.20 -7.19 9.62
CA PHE A 45 15.04 -6.75 10.39
C PHE A 45 13.80 -7.60 10.10
N MET A 46 13.56 -8.03 8.86
CA MET A 46 12.47 -8.96 8.52
C MET A 46 12.63 -10.31 9.23
N ILE A 47 13.83 -10.88 9.22
CA ILE A 47 14.12 -12.13 9.93
C ILE A 47 13.99 -11.94 11.44
N LEU A 48 14.51 -10.84 11.99
CA LEU A 48 14.42 -10.52 13.41
C LEU A 48 12.95 -10.42 13.87
N SER A 49 12.12 -9.71 13.13
CA SER A 49 10.68 -9.56 13.41
C SER A 49 9.94 -10.89 13.34
N ALA A 50 10.26 -11.74 12.36
CA ALA A 50 9.63 -13.04 12.20
C ALA A 50 10.02 -14.05 13.29
N LEU A 51 11.25 -13.95 13.82
CA LEU A 51 11.75 -14.86 14.86
C LEU A 51 11.50 -14.38 16.29
N ILE A 52 11.32 -13.08 16.48
CA ILE A 52 11.15 -12.46 17.81
C ILE A 52 9.93 -11.50 17.74
N PRO A 53 8.71 -12.02 17.95
CA PRO A 53 7.48 -11.20 17.90
C PRO A 53 7.52 -10.01 18.86
N ASP A 54 8.08 -10.17 20.07
CA ASP A 54 8.25 -9.07 21.04
C ASP A 54 9.07 -7.90 20.49
N PHE A 55 9.99 -8.14 19.56
CA PHE A 55 10.72 -7.06 18.87
C PHE A 55 9.78 -6.29 17.93
N ALA A 56 8.96 -6.99 17.17
CA ALA A 56 8.02 -6.37 16.23
C ALA A 56 6.98 -5.55 17.02
N GLU A 57 6.48 -6.07 18.13
CA GLU A 57 5.56 -5.36 19.02
C GLU A 57 6.20 -4.10 19.60
N TRP A 58 7.36 -4.25 20.24
CA TRP A 58 8.09 -3.10 20.78
C TRP A 58 8.34 -2.01 19.71
N TYR A 59 8.71 -2.42 18.49
CA TYR A 59 8.92 -1.49 17.37
C TYR A 59 7.63 -0.76 16.98
N SER A 60 6.53 -1.49 16.89
CA SER A 60 5.21 -0.97 16.50
C SER A 60 4.65 0.01 17.52
N GLU A 61 4.93 -0.20 18.81
CA GLU A 61 4.49 0.69 19.89
C GLU A 61 5.39 1.92 20.10
N HIS A 62 6.73 1.78 19.95
CA HIS A 62 7.66 2.82 20.40
C HIS A 62 8.37 3.55 19.26
N VAL A 63 8.67 2.86 18.14
CA VAL A 63 9.43 3.44 17.03
C VAL A 63 8.51 3.87 15.89
N TYR A 64 7.62 2.98 15.47
CA TYR A 64 6.75 3.23 14.34
C TYR A 64 5.83 4.47 14.52
N PRO A 65 5.24 4.75 15.69
CA PRO A 65 4.42 5.95 15.91
C PRO A 65 5.19 7.26 15.73
N VAL A 66 6.52 7.26 15.89
CA VAL A 66 7.35 8.45 15.62
C VAL A 66 7.33 8.78 14.11
N TRP A 67 7.35 7.75 13.26
CA TRP A 67 7.24 7.93 11.82
C TRP A 67 5.86 8.42 11.40
N VAL A 68 4.81 7.85 11.98
CA VAL A 68 3.43 8.32 11.77
C VAL A 68 3.29 9.78 12.20
N SER A 69 3.83 10.15 13.36
CA SER A 69 3.75 11.51 13.92
C SER A 69 4.65 12.53 13.20
N THR A 70 5.62 12.10 12.41
CA THR A 70 6.54 12.98 11.66
C THR A 70 6.22 12.96 10.17
N LEU A 71 6.45 11.85 9.48
CA LEU A 71 6.17 11.73 8.04
C LEU A 71 4.68 11.83 7.73
N GLY A 72 3.82 11.16 8.52
CA GLY A 72 2.37 11.25 8.36
C GLY A 72 1.84 12.67 8.57
N ARG A 73 2.40 13.45 9.51
CA ARG A 73 2.06 14.88 9.64
C ARG A 73 2.54 15.69 8.44
N PHE A 74 3.75 15.42 7.95
CA PHE A 74 4.27 16.11 6.78
C PHE A 74 3.43 15.79 5.53
N SER A 75 3.18 14.53 5.24
CA SER A 75 2.34 14.14 4.11
C SER A 75 0.90 14.65 4.25
N GLY A 76 0.36 14.69 5.48
CA GLY A 76 -0.97 15.22 5.81
C GLY A 76 -1.17 16.72 5.51
N LEU A 77 -0.10 17.49 5.28
CA LEU A 77 -0.20 18.90 4.85
C LEU A 77 -0.71 19.06 3.41
N PHE A 78 -0.64 18.00 2.61
CA PHE A 78 -1.02 18.04 1.20
C PHE A 78 -2.41 17.41 0.99
N PRO A 79 -3.27 18.01 0.15
CA PRO A 79 -4.60 17.49 -0.12
C PRO A 79 -4.62 16.31 -1.11
N PHE A 80 -3.46 15.87 -1.58
CA PHE A 80 -3.26 14.77 -2.53
C PHE A 80 -2.20 13.80 -2.00
N SER A 81 -2.15 12.58 -2.54
CA SER A 81 -1.16 11.57 -2.15
C SER A 81 0.24 11.96 -2.66
N LEU A 82 1.16 12.17 -1.73
CA LEU A 82 2.58 12.39 -2.06
C LEU A 82 3.22 11.11 -2.60
N SER A 83 2.84 9.93 -2.10
CA SER A 83 3.31 8.66 -2.62
C SER A 83 2.91 8.46 -4.07
N GLU A 84 1.67 8.79 -4.45
CA GLU A 84 1.22 8.71 -5.83
C GLU A 84 2.09 9.57 -6.76
N ILE A 85 2.30 10.84 -6.40
CA ILE A 85 3.17 11.75 -7.14
C ILE A 85 4.61 11.22 -7.21
N LEU A 86 5.12 10.68 -6.10
CA LEU A 86 6.46 10.10 -6.04
C LEU A 86 6.60 8.89 -6.97
N ILE A 87 5.61 8.01 -7.02
CA ILE A 87 5.59 6.84 -7.92
C ILE A 87 5.62 7.30 -9.38
N TYR A 88 4.80 8.27 -9.78
CA TYR A 88 4.79 8.79 -11.14
C TYR A 88 6.13 9.47 -11.48
N PHE A 89 6.69 10.25 -10.56
CA PHE A 89 7.99 10.88 -10.74
C PHE A 89 9.12 9.83 -10.89
N LEU A 90 9.16 8.81 -10.04
CA LEU A 90 10.15 7.74 -10.12
C LEU A 90 10.03 6.95 -11.42
N LEU A 91 8.81 6.66 -11.87
CA LEU A 91 8.57 6.00 -13.15
C LEU A 91 9.07 6.86 -14.32
N LEU A 92 8.76 8.15 -14.33
CA LEU A 92 9.24 9.09 -15.34
C LEU A 92 10.78 9.15 -15.39
N VAL A 93 11.42 9.26 -14.22
CA VAL A 93 12.89 9.27 -14.10
C VAL A 93 13.48 7.95 -14.57
N PHE A 94 12.87 6.82 -14.22
CA PHE A 94 13.31 5.51 -14.68
C PHE A 94 13.26 5.39 -16.20
N VAL A 95 12.12 5.70 -16.82
CA VAL A 95 11.94 5.66 -18.29
C VAL A 95 12.92 6.60 -18.98
N ALA A 96 13.02 7.85 -18.52
CA ALA A 96 13.95 8.83 -19.09
C ALA A 96 15.42 8.38 -18.96
N SER A 97 15.78 7.75 -17.83
CA SER A 97 17.14 7.22 -17.60
C SER A 97 17.46 6.03 -18.51
N LEU A 98 16.47 5.14 -18.73
CA LEU A 98 16.58 3.99 -19.62
C LEU A 98 16.75 4.45 -21.09
N ILE A 99 15.94 5.41 -21.53
CA ILE A 99 16.06 5.99 -22.87
C ILE A 99 17.47 6.60 -23.06
N ARG A 100 17.94 7.38 -22.06
CA ARG A 100 19.31 7.94 -22.10
C ARG A 100 20.38 6.86 -22.18
N LEU A 101 20.24 5.75 -21.47
CA LEU A 101 21.14 4.62 -21.53
C LEU A 101 21.16 4.02 -22.95
N ILE A 102 20.01 3.69 -23.52
CA ILE A 102 19.85 3.10 -24.86
C ILE A 102 20.49 4.02 -25.91
N VAL A 103 20.14 5.31 -25.91
CA VAL A 103 20.71 6.30 -26.86
C VAL A 103 22.22 6.39 -26.72
N SER A 104 22.75 6.37 -25.50
CA SER A 104 24.21 6.43 -25.26
C SER A 104 24.92 5.21 -25.78
N VAL A 105 24.37 4.01 -25.56
CA VAL A 105 24.90 2.74 -26.08
C VAL A 105 24.90 2.74 -27.60
N ILE A 106 23.79 3.13 -28.24
CA ILE A 106 23.69 3.21 -29.70
C ILE A 106 24.75 4.18 -30.28
N ARG A 107 24.93 5.35 -29.66
CA ARG A 107 25.94 6.35 -30.10
C ARG A 107 27.36 5.79 -30.04
N ILE A 108 27.69 5.05 -28.98
CA ILE A 108 29.02 4.43 -28.84
C ILE A 108 29.21 3.33 -29.86
N CYS A 109 28.23 2.43 -30.04
CA CYS A 109 28.31 1.37 -31.07
C CYS A 109 28.48 1.95 -32.48
N ARG A 110 27.74 2.99 -32.85
CA ARG A 110 27.86 3.69 -34.12
C ARG A 110 29.23 4.35 -34.32
N LYS A 111 29.79 4.96 -33.27
CA LYS A 111 31.14 5.54 -33.33
C LYS A 111 32.20 4.47 -33.52
N ARG A 112 32.13 3.34 -32.84
CA ARG A 112 33.07 2.22 -33.00
C ARG A 112 33.00 1.59 -34.39
N GLY A 113 31.79 1.42 -34.95
CA GLY A 113 31.63 0.92 -36.31
C GLY A 113 32.21 1.84 -37.41
N ARG A 114 32.21 3.15 -37.19
CA ARG A 114 32.79 4.14 -38.09
C ARG A 114 34.32 4.32 -37.91
N SER A 115 34.88 3.95 -36.76
CA SER A 115 36.31 4.09 -36.46
C SER A 115 37.14 2.88 -36.92
N GLY A 116 36.52 1.75 -37.33
CA GLY A 116 37.19 0.61 -37.88
C GLY A 116 37.95 0.88 -39.21
N GLU A 117 37.81 2.08 -39.78
CA GLU A 117 38.52 2.52 -41.00
C GLU A 117 39.69 3.48 -40.71
N ARG A 118 39.97 3.85 -39.46
CA ARG A 118 41.08 4.75 -39.12
C ARG A 118 41.96 4.15 -38.02
N THR A 119 43.14 3.74 -38.41
CA THR A 119 44.28 3.36 -37.56
C THR A 119 44.68 4.51 -36.65
N GLY A 120 44.53 4.33 -35.32
CA GLY A 120 44.98 5.29 -34.36
C GLY A 120 44.75 4.84 -32.92
N GLU A 121 45.76 4.25 -32.32
CA GLU A 121 45.78 3.68 -30.96
C GLU A 121 45.51 4.69 -29.81
N GLU A 122 45.43 5.99 -30.08
CA GLU A 122 45.40 7.01 -29.04
C GLU A 122 44.02 7.49 -28.56
N ARG A 123 42.88 7.01 -29.12
CA ARG A 123 41.54 7.52 -28.75
C ARG A 123 40.60 6.53 -28.07
N GLU A 124 41.06 5.31 -27.78
CA GLU A 124 40.20 4.30 -27.12
C GLU A 124 39.96 4.54 -25.62
N SER A 125 40.79 5.38 -24.96
CA SER A 125 40.76 5.54 -23.50
C SER A 125 39.68 6.46 -22.96
N GLU A 126 39.00 7.30 -23.76
CA GLU A 126 38.09 8.33 -23.24
C GLU A 126 36.60 7.99 -23.21
N THR A 127 36.14 7.01 -23.99
CA THR A 127 34.71 6.65 -24.02
C THR A 127 34.43 5.38 -23.23
N PRO A 128 33.51 5.44 -22.22
CA PRO A 128 33.16 4.24 -21.45
C PRO A 128 32.58 3.17 -22.38
N SER A 129 32.87 1.90 -22.06
CA SER A 129 32.26 0.79 -22.82
C SER A 129 30.74 0.75 -22.58
N PRO A 130 29.95 0.20 -23.54
CA PRO A 130 28.51 -0.03 -23.33
C PRO A 130 28.23 -0.81 -22.05
N ALA A 131 29.04 -1.83 -21.73
CA ALA A 131 28.93 -2.61 -20.49
C ALA A 131 29.16 -1.74 -19.23
N ALA A 132 30.17 -0.84 -19.25
CA ALA A 132 30.42 0.07 -18.12
C ALA A 132 29.26 1.06 -17.90
N LEU A 133 28.61 1.53 -18.97
CA LEU A 133 27.43 2.38 -18.85
C LEU A 133 26.25 1.62 -18.27
N ALA A 134 25.97 0.41 -18.75
CA ALA A 134 24.92 -0.47 -18.24
C ALA A 134 25.16 -0.80 -16.77
N ALA A 135 26.37 -1.20 -16.39
CA ALA A 135 26.74 -1.49 -15.01
C ALA A 135 26.54 -0.27 -14.10
N SER A 136 26.94 0.94 -14.56
CA SER A 136 26.72 2.19 -13.79
C SER A 136 25.23 2.54 -13.66
N TRP A 137 24.41 2.26 -14.67
CA TRP A 137 22.96 2.43 -14.59
C TRP A 137 22.34 1.43 -13.63
N LEU A 138 22.66 0.14 -13.75
CA LEU A 138 22.19 -0.91 -12.85
C LEU A 138 22.56 -0.63 -11.40
N SER A 139 23.75 -0.08 -11.12
CA SER A 139 24.14 0.29 -9.76
C SER A 139 23.26 1.38 -9.14
N ARG A 140 22.68 2.27 -9.95
CA ARG A 140 21.71 3.28 -9.49
C ARG A 140 20.36 2.66 -9.23
N VAL A 141 19.89 1.82 -10.15
CA VAL A 141 18.64 1.07 -9.96
C VAL A 141 18.72 0.21 -8.70
N LEU A 142 19.82 -0.53 -8.51
CA LEU A 142 20.02 -1.35 -7.32
C LEU A 142 20.02 -0.51 -6.02
N LEU A 143 20.61 0.68 -6.03
CA LEU A 143 20.57 1.58 -4.88
C LEU A 143 19.14 2.05 -4.58
N VAL A 144 18.36 2.41 -5.61
CA VAL A 144 16.94 2.80 -5.42
C VAL A 144 16.14 1.62 -4.86
N VAL A 145 16.32 0.42 -5.42
CA VAL A 145 15.68 -0.81 -4.90
C VAL A 145 16.06 -1.06 -3.44
N GLY A 146 17.35 -0.91 -3.08
CA GLY A 146 17.80 -1.06 -1.70
C GLY A 146 17.16 -0.04 -0.75
N ILE A 147 17.03 1.21 -1.18
CA ILE A 147 16.36 2.26 -0.40
C ILE A 147 14.88 1.91 -0.22
N LEU A 148 14.17 1.57 -1.30
CA LEU A 148 12.75 1.22 -1.23
C LEU A 148 12.50 -0.02 -0.36
N ALA A 149 13.33 -1.05 -0.49
CA ALA A 149 13.23 -2.25 0.34
C ALA A 149 13.43 -1.94 1.82
N PHE A 150 14.41 -1.09 2.15
CA PHE A 150 14.65 -0.69 3.53
C PHE A 150 13.51 0.16 4.11
N LEU A 151 13.01 1.14 3.33
CA LEU A 151 11.86 1.96 3.75
C LEU A 151 10.60 1.09 3.92
N TYR A 152 10.34 0.16 2.99
CA TYR A 152 9.24 -0.80 3.13
C TYR A 152 9.37 -1.60 4.43
N THR A 153 10.56 -2.15 4.72
CA THR A 153 10.80 -2.92 5.94
C THR A 153 10.48 -2.11 7.19
N VAL A 154 10.98 -0.87 7.26
CA VAL A 154 10.82 0.00 8.44
C VAL A 154 9.38 0.52 8.57
N PHE A 155 8.70 0.84 7.48
CA PHE A 155 7.38 1.48 7.57
C PHE A 155 6.20 0.51 7.41
N CYS A 156 6.46 -0.75 7.07
CA CYS A 156 5.41 -1.73 6.82
C CYS A 156 5.82 -3.15 7.26
N GLY A 157 6.95 -3.66 6.75
CA GLY A 157 7.34 -5.06 6.86
C GLY A 157 7.46 -5.57 8.30
N ILE A 158 8.06 -4.80 9.21
CA ILE A 158 8.18 -5.17 10.63
C ILE A 158 6.80 -5.34 11.26
N ASN A 159 5.85 -4.45 10.94
CA ASN A 159 4.50 -4.42 11.51
C ASN A 159 3.65 -5.65 11.14
N TYR A 160 3.98 -6.39 10.08
CA TYR A 160 3.32 -7.67 9.76
C TYR A 160 3.54 -8.76 10.83
N HIS A 161 4.56 -8.59 11.69
CA HIS A 161 4.95 -9.58 12.70
C HIS A 161 4.61 -9.15 14.13
N ARG A 162 3.90 -8.04 14.31
CA ARG A 162 3.38 -7.64 15.62
C ARG A 162 2.20 -8.52 16.02
N HIS A 163 1.79 -8.44 17.28
CA HIS A 163 0.53 -9.04 17.72
C HIS A 163 -0.64 -8.45 16.94
N SER A 164 -1.64 -9.25 16.65
CA SER A 164 -2.86 -8.79 16.02
C SER A 164 -3.69 -7.95 16.99
N PHE A 165 -4.56 -7.10 16.47
CA PHE A 165 -5.47 -6.32 17.32
C PHE A 165 -6.36 -7.23 18.17
N SER A 166 -6.86 -8.30 17.58
CA SER A 166 -7.69 -9.29 18.30
C SER A 166 -6.93 -9.99 19.43
N GLU A 167 -5.62 -10.30 19.26
CA GLU A 167 -4.79 -10.87 20.31
C GLU A 167 -4.57 -9.87 21.45
N GLU A 168 -4.28 -8.61 21.15
CA GLU A 168 -4.09 -7.55 22.14
C GLU A 168 -5.35 -7.30 22.99
N GLU A 169 -6.52 -7.36 22.35
CA GLU A 169 -7.81 -7.11 23.01
C GLU A 169 -8.47 -8.38 23.58
N GLY A 170 -7.80 -9.53 23.47
CA GLY A 170 -8.27 -10.80 24.01
C GLY A 170 -9.49 -11.37 23.28
N ILE A 171 -9.71 -10.98 22.02
CA ILE A 171 -10.78 -11.51 21.17
C ILE A 171 -10.33 -12.84 20.59
N VAL A 172 -10.85 -13.92 21.14
CA VAL A 172 -10.47 -15.28 20.72
C VAL A 172 -11.50 -15.83 19.75
N THR A 173 -11.09 -16.04 18.52
CA THR A 173 -11.93 -16.69 17.51
C THR A 173 -12.13 -18.16 17.85
N TYR A 174 -13.30 -18.69 17.53
CA TYR A 174 -13.66 -20.07 17.75
C TYR A 174 -14.46 -20.63 16.57
N GLN A 175 -14.65 -21.94 16.54
CA GLN A 175 -15.46 -22.56 15.51
C GLN A 175 -16.94 -22.39 15.85
N TYR A 176 -17.62 -21.51 15.14
CA TYR A 176 -19.03 -21.20 15.33
C TYR A 176 -19.94 -22.04 14.41
N SER A 177 -21.20 -22.17 14.81
CA SER A 177 -22.24 -22.85 14.03
C SER A 177 -22.86 -21.92 12.98
N VAL A 178 -23.55 -22.53 12.01
CA VAL A 178 -24.35 -21.79 11.02
C VAL A 178 -25.43 -20.92 11.70
N GLU A 179 -26.00 -21.42 12.80
CA GLU A 179 -27.03 -20.68 13.57
C GLU A 179 -26.45 -19.43 14.24
N GLU A 180 -25.23 -19.47 14.76
CA GLU A 180 -24.56 -18.29 15.32
C GLU A 180 -24.27 -17.27 14.22
N LEU A 181 -23.72 -17.69 13.07
CA LEU A 181 -23.50 -16.81 11.92
C LEU A 181 -24.81 -16.21 11.41
N LYS A 182 -25.88 -17.00 11.34
CA LYS A 182 -27.22 -16.52 10.94
C LYS A 182 -27.74 -15.45 11.87
N LYS A 183 -27.56 -15.58 13.19
CA LYS A 183 -27.96 -14.54 14.17
C LYS A 183 -27.22 -13.23 13.91
N ILE A 184 -25.90 -13.29 13.65
CA ILE A 184 -25.12 -12.11 13.29
C ILE A 184 -25.63 -11.48 11.98
N CYS A 185 -25.94 -12.29 10.97
CA CYS A 185 -26.50 -11.78 9.71
C CYS A 185 -27.87 -11.12 9.90
N ILE A 186 -28.74 -11.68 10.75
CA ILE A 186 -30.05 -11.09 11.11
C ILE A 186 -29.81 -9.72 11.79
N TRP A 187 -28.98 -9.69 12.83
CA TRP A 187 -28.64 -8.44 13.53
C TRP A 187 -28.10 -7.38 12.55
N LEU A 188 -27.13 -7.72 11.71
CA LEU A 188 -26.59 -6.79 10.71
C LEU A 188 -27.66 -6.31 9.73
N THR A 189 -28.61 -7.18 9.34
CA THR A 189 -29.72 -6.78 8.45
C THR A 189 -30.63 -5.76 9.15
N GLU A 190 -30.96 -5.98 10.43
CA GLU A 190 -31.76 -5.05 11.23
C GLU A 190 -31.06 -3.68 11.37
N GLU A 191 -29.75 -3.70 11.61
CA GLU A 191 -28.93 -2.48 11.73
C GLU A 191 -28.84 -1.70 10.41
N VAL A 192 -28.65 -2.39 9.28
CA VAL A 192 -28.69 -1.76 7.93
C VAL A 192 -30.07 -1.15 7.66
N ASN A 193 -31.15 -1.93 7.88
CA ASN A 193 -32.52 -1.47 7.67
C ASN A 193 -32.88 -0.24 8.50
N SER A 194 -32.36 -0.13 9.73
CA SER A 194 -32.63 1.01 10.62
C SER A 194 -31.88 2.28 10.22
N ARG A 195 -30.79 2.18 9.46
CA ARG A 195 -29.90 3.30 9.09
C ARG A 195 -30.05 3.76 7.64
N VAL A 196 -30.57 2.90 6.76
CA VAL A 196 -30.68 3.18 5.33
C VAL A 196 -31.42 4.49 5.02
N GLY A 197 -32.43 4.83 5.80
CA GLY A 197 -33.19 6.08 5.67
C GLY A 197 -32.50 7.30 6.27
N ASN A 198 -31.40 7.15 7.00
CA ASN A 198 -30.71 8.24 7.67
C ASN A 198 -29.52 8.81 6.86
N VAL A 199 -29.22 8.24 5.70
CA VAL A 199 -28.12 8.68 4.84
C VAL A 199 -28.65 9.49 3.66
N LEU A 200 -27.83 10.42 3.15
CA LEU A 200 -28.14 11.16 1.94
C LEU A 200 -28.13 10.20 0.74
N ARG A 201 -29.05 10.40 -0.21
CA ARG A 201 -29.16 9.60 -1.41
C ARG A 201 -29.25 10.48 -2.66
N ASP A 202 -28.81 9.93 -3.79
CA ASP A 202 -28.99 10.57 -5.11
C ASP A 202 -30.37 10.23 -5.71
N GLU A 203 -30.60 10.69 -6.94
CA GLU A 203 -31.84 10.45 -7.69
C GLU A 203 -32.09 8.96 -8.05
N ASN A 204 -31.03 8.13 -8.02
CA ASN A 204 -31.08 6.70 -8.26
C ASN A 204 -31.22 5.89 -6.96
N GLY A 205 -31.33 6.56 -5.83
CA GLY A 205 -31.40 5.94 -4.52
C GLY A 205 -30.04 5.46 -3.99
N ILE A 206 -28.91 5.83 -4.62
CA ILE A 206 -27.57 5.45 -4.17
C ILE A 206 -27.11 6.41 -3.08
N MET A 207 -26.52 5.87 -2.03
CA MET A 207 -25.95 6.65 -0.93
C MET A 207 -24.94 7.69 -1.43
N LYS A 208 -24.99 8.88 -0.80
CA LYS A 208 -24.00 9.96 -0.96
C LYS A 208 -23.26 10.19 0.37
N LEU A 209 -21.97 10.48 0.25
CA LEU A 209 -21.16 10.83 1.41
C LEU A 209 -21.54 12.21 1.97
N GLU A 210 -21.45 12.34 3.26
CA GLU A 210 -21.40 13.63 3.94
C GLU A 210 -19.95 14.12 3.95
N ALA A 211 -19.69 15.24 3.31
CA ALA A 211 -18.34 15.81 3.28
C ALA A 211 -18.00 16.56 4.59
N PRO A 212 -16.73 16.60 5.02
CA PRO A 212 -15.58 15.89 4.44
C PRO A 212 -15.45 14.45 4.98
N GLU A 213 -15.40 13.49 4.11
CA GLU A 213 -15.27 12.06 4.45
C GLU A 213 -13.94 11.72 5.15
N ALA A 214 -12.85 12.39 4.75
CA ALA A 214 -11.53 12.18 5.34
C ALA A 214 -11.48 12.58 6.82
N ASP A 215 -12.18 13.64 7.21
CA ASP A 215 -12.29 14.07 8.63
C ASP A 215 -13.12 13.06 9.41
N GLY A 216 -14.23 12.59 8.83
CA GLY A 216 -15.06 11.56 9.45
C GLY A 216 -14.31 10.26 9.73
N ALA A 217 -13.40 9.84 8.84
CA ALA A 217 -12.58 8.66 9.09
C ALA A 217 -11.60 8.85 10.26
N VAL A 218 -10.98 10.03 10.34
CA VAL A 218 -10.11 10.37 11.49
C VAL A 218 -10.91 10.38 12.79
N GLU A 219 -12.07 11.05 12.81
CA GLU A 219 -12.96 11.13 13.98
C GLU A 219 -13.45 9.74 14.42
N ALA A 220 -13.80 8.86 13.48
CA ALA A 220 -14.22 7.49 13.76
C ALA A 220 -13.09 6.69 14.43
N MET A 221 -11.88 6.75 13.87
CA MET A 221 -10.70 6.08 14.44
C MET A 221 -10.31 6.65 15.80
N GLU A 222 -10.36 7.98 15.99
CA GLU A 222 -10.09 8.63 17.27
C GLU A 222 -11.17 8.31 18.32
N THR A 223 -12.41 8.10 17.90
CA THR A 223 -13.49 7.68 18.80
C THR A 223 -13.28 6.25 19.26
N LEU A 224 -12.98 5.33 18.35
CA LEU A 224 -12.66 3.95 18.67
C LEU A 224 -11.40 3.85 19.57
N ALA A 225 -10.41 4.70 19.35
CA ALA A 225 -9.17 4.74 20.13
C ALA A 225 -9.39 5.17 21.62
N LYS A 226 -10.56 5.69 21.98
CA LYS A 226 -10.91 5.95 23.39
C LYS A 226 -11.21 4.65 24.14
N GLU A 227 -11.70 3.64 23.43
CA GLU A 227 -12.01 2.32 23.95
C GLU A 227 -10.80 1.38 23.89
N PHE A 228 -10.06 1.41 22.77
CA PHE A 228 -8.93 0.52 22.50
C PHE A 228 -7.60 1.28 22.49
N SER A 229 -6.76 1.03 23.50
CA SER A 229 -5.48 1.76 23.66
C SER A 229 -4.49 1.50 22.54
N ALA A 230 -4.52 0.33 21.91
CA ALA A 230 -3.69 -0.05 20.78
C ALA A 230 -3.89 0.87 19.54
N LEU A 231 -5.06 1.50 19.44
CA LEU A 231 -5.41 2.41 18.35
C LEU A 231 -5.07 3.88 18.66
N GLN A 232 -4.60 4.21 19.85
CA GLN A 232 -4.28 5.60 20.20
C GLN A 232 -3.10 6.15 19.39
N GLY A 233 -3.22 7.42 18.99
CA GLY A 233 -2.15 8.15 18.31
C GLY A 233 -2.65 9.11 17.25
N TYR A 234 -1.74 9.64 16.45
CA TYR A 234 -2.05 10.58 15.40
C TYR A 234 -2.57 9.87 14.14
N TYR A 235 -3.63 10.39 13.57
CA TYR A 235 -4.20 9.95 12.29
C TYR A 235 -4.12 11.09 11.27
N PRO A 236 -3.28 10.98 10.20
CA PRO A 236 -3.39 11.88 9.06
C PRO A 236 -4.66 11.59 8.28
N ARG A 237 -5.23 12.61 7.64
CA ARG A 237 -6.40 12.44 6.78
C ARG A 237 -6.14 11.43 5.66
N PRO A 238 -6.97 10.41 5.47
CA PRO A 238 -6.89 9.53 4.31
C PRO A 238 -7.19 10.32 3.04
N LYS A 239 -6.67 9.87 1.89
CA LYS A 239 -6.73 10.63 0.65
C LYS A 239 -7.28 9.77 -0.49
N SER A 240 -8.14 10.35 -1.30
CA SER A 240 -8.45 9.78 -2.60
C SER A 240 -7.23 9.89 -3.52
N LEU A 241 -6.92 8.84 -4.28
CA LEU A 241 -5.92 8.93 -5.34
C LEU A 241 -6.41 9.82 -6.47
N LEU A 242 -5.49 10.57 -7.10
CA LEU A 242 -5.80 11.40 -8.26
C LEU A 242 -6.22 10.56 -9.47
N ILE A 243 -5.65 9.35 -9.60
CA ILE A 243 -6.01 8.39 -10.64
C ILE A 243 -6.50 7.12 -9.93
N SER A 244 -7.66 7.22 -9.29
CA SER A 244 -8.31 6.12 -8.56
C SER A 244 -8.61 4.91 -9.46
N GLU A 245 -8.82 5.14 -10.75
CA GLU A 245 -9.03 4.11 -11.76
C GLU A 245 -7.91 3.05 -11.79
N VAL A 246 -6.67 3.44 -11.43
CA VAL A 246 -5.54 2.48 -11.29
C VAL A 246 -5.84 1.43 -10.21
N LEU A 247 -6.45 1.82 -9.09
CA LEU A 247 -6.89 0.88 -8.05
C LEU A 247 -8.06 0.03 -8.54
N SER A 248 -9.02 0.63 -9.25
CA SER A 248 -10.19 -0.06 -9.80
C SER A 248 -9.78 -1.22 -10.72
N TYR A 249 -8.82 -1.00 -11.63
CA TYR A 249 -8.26 -2.06 -12.49
C TYR A 249 -7.50 -3.14 -11.71
N GLN A 250 -7.02 -2.82 -10.51
CA GLN A 250 -6.33 -3.78 -9.63
C GLN A 250 -7.29 -4.48 -8.66
N ASN A 251 -8.59 -4.17 -8.71
CA ASN A 251 -9.60 -4.67 -7.77
C ASN A 251 -9.27 -4.29 -6.31
N LEU A 252 -8.77 -3.06 -6.11
CA LEU A 252 -8.40 -2.53 -4.80
C LEU A 252 -9.30 -1.38 -4.39
N SER A 253 -9.85 -1.43 -3.21
CA SER A 253 -10.65 -0.35 -2.61
C SER A 253 -9.77 0.75 -2.02
N GLY A 254 -8.61 0.40 -1.48
CA GLY A 254 -7.64 1.33 -0.92
C GLY A 254 -6.22 0.78 -0.94
N ILE A 255 -5.29 1.56 -0.43
CA ILE A 255 -3.91 1.16 -0.27
C ILE A 255 -3.18 2.03 0.77
N TYR A 256 -2.58 1.40 1.76
CA TYR A 256 -1.59 2.04 2.61
C TYR A 256 -0.26 2.16 1.86
N LEU A 257 0.25 3.37 1.68
CA LEU A 257 1.51 3.64 1.01
C LEU A 257 2.60 3.99 2.04
N PRO A 258 3.50 3.04 2.36
CA PRO A 258 4.43 3.18 3.47
C PRO A 258 5.50 4.26 3.26
N PHE A 259 5.87 4.57 2.02
CA PHE A 259 6.98 5.48 1.71
C PHE A 259 6.78 6.92 2.20
N THR A 260 5.55 7.34 2.35
CA THR A 260 5.15 8.64 2.88
C THR A 260 4.18 8.54 4.06
N VAL A 261 3.91 7.29 4.51
CA VAL A 261 2.99 6.97 5.61
C VAL A 261 1.61 7.57 5.34
N GLU A 262 1.00 7.16 4.23
CA GLU A 262 -0.30 7.67 3.76
C GLU A 262 -1.33 6.56 3.61
N ALA A 263 -2.51 6.77 4.17
CA ALA A 263 -3.72 6.01 3.90
C ALA A 263 -4.40 6.58 2.64
N ASN A 264 -4.66 5.74 1.65
CA ASN A 264 -5.27 6.17 0.39
C ASN A 264 -6.44 5.26 0.03
N TYR A 265 -7.49 5.83 -0.56
CA TYR A 265 -8.66 5.08 -0.99
C TYR A 265 -8.97 5.36 -2.46
N ASN A 266 -9.72 4.45 -3.07
CA ASN A 266 -10.26 4.58 -4.40
C ASN A 266 -11.48 5.50 -4.37
N GLY A 267 -11.35 6.72 -4.87
CA GLY A 267 -12.42 7.71 -4.88
C GLY A 267 -13.50 7.45 -5.93
N ASP A 268 -13.28 6.51 -6.87
CA ASP A 268 -14.24 6.20 -7.94
C ASP A 268 -15.26 5.13 -7.54
N MET A 269 -15.02 4.40 -6.43
CA MET A 269 -15.93 3.35 -5.97
C MET A 269 -17.23 3.92 -5.39
N THR A 270 -18.22 3.04 -5.20
CA THR A 270 -19.50 3.44 -4.60
C THR A 270 -19.32 4.06 -3.22
N ALA A 271 -20.11 5.09 -2.95
CA ALA A 271 -19.96 5.96 -1.79
C ALA A 271 -19.95 5.21 -0.45
N TYR A 272 -20.78 4.16 -0.30
CA TYR A 272 -20.84 3.42 0.97
C TYR A 272 -19.54 2.65 1.31
N ASN A 273 -18.71 2.33 0.33
CA ASN A 273 -17.42 1.66 0.59
C ASN A 273 -16.35 2.62 1.14
N ILE A 274 -16.46 3.93 0.86
CA ILE A 274 -15.39 4.90 1.15
C ILE A 274 -15.12 5.04 2.66
N PRO A 275 -16.13 5.23 3.56
CA PRO A 275 -15.89 5.34 4.99
C PRO A 275 -15.20 4.11 5.58
N PHE A 276 -15.70 2.91 5.24
CA PHE A 276 -15.10 1.65 5.69
C PHE A 276 -13.66 1.50 5.20
N THR A 277 -13.41 1.73 3.90
CA THR A 277 -12.07 1.64 3.33
C THR A 277 -11.13 2.68 3.93
N ALA A 278 -11.57 3.91 4.15
CA ALA A 278 -10.75 4.94 4.76
C ALA A 278 -10.30 4.55 6.18
N CYS A 279 -11.20 3.96 7.00
CA CYS A 279 -10.86 3.42 8.31
C CYS A 279 -9.93 2.21 8.22
N HIS A 280 -10.12 1.33 7.22
CA HIS A 280 -9.24 0.19 6.96
C HIS A 280 -7.80 0.65 6.67
N GLU A 281 -7.61 1.61 5.78
CA GLU A 281 -6.28 2.14 5.47
C GLU A 281 -5.64 2.88 6.65
N LEU A 282 -6.46 3.51 7.49
CA LEU A 282 -5.98 4.10 8.75
C LEU A 282 -5.59 3.03 9.78
N SER A 283 -6.18 1.83 9.73
CA SER A 283 -5.78 0.69 10.57
C SER A 283 -4.38 0.19 10.18
N HIS A 284 -4.09 0.06 8.88
CA HIS A 284 -2.74 -0.19 8.39
C HIS A 284 -1.75 0.90 8.81
N LEU A 285 -2.18 2.15 8.75
CA LEU A 285 -1.36 3.28 9.18
C LEU A 285 -1.06 3.22 10.69
N ARG A 286 -1.89 2.58 11.51
CA ARG A 286 -1.61 2.29 12.92
C ARG A 286 -0.69 1.09 13.14
N GLY A 287 -0.32 0.37 12.07
CA GLY A 287 0.59 -0.77 12.13
C GLY A 287 -0.11 -2.13 12.15
N PHE A 288 -1.44 -2.19 12.06
CA PHE A 288 -2.16 -3.46 11.91
C PHE A 288 -2.21 -3.84 10.44
N MET A 289 -1.29 -4.71 10.02
CA MET A 289 -1.08 -5.05 8.61
C MET A 289 -1.87 -6.27 8.13
N GLN A 290 -2.44 -7.05 9.04
CA GLN A 290 -3.29 -8.19 8.71
C GLN A 290 -4.64 -7.67 8.20
N GLU A 291 -5.09 -8.19 7.06
CA GLU A 291 -6.27 -7.68 6.36
C GLU A 291 -7.57 -7.93 7.13
N GLU A 292 -7.68 -9.09 7.78
CA GLU A 292 -8.81 -9.41 8.65
C GLU A 292 -8.93 -8.45 9.84
N GLU A 293 -7.79 -8.08 10.42
CA GLU A 293 -7.72 -7.16 11.55
C GLU A 293 -8.04 -5.73 11.13
N ALA A 294 -7.47 -5.28 10.01
CA ALA A 294 -7.75 -3.96 9.46
C ALA A 294 -9.23 -3.80 9.08
N ASN A 295 -9.84 -4.83 8.48
CA ASN A 295 -11.28 -4.87 8.21
C ASN A 295 -12.11 -4.83 9.50
N PHE A 296 -11.71 -5.57 10.54
CA PHE A 296 -12.43 -5.60 11.80
C PHE A 296 -12.33 -4.27 12.54
N ILE A 297 -11.15 -3.66 12.60
CA ILE A 297 -10.96 -2.31 13.17
C ILE A 297 -11.80 -1.29 12.40
N ALA A 298 -11.81 -1.34 11.06
CA ALA A 298 -12.62 -0.45 10.24
C ALA A 298 -14.12 -0.61 10.51
N PHE A 299 -14.58 -1.84 10.67
CA PHE A 299 -15.95 -2.15 11.05
C PHE A 299 -16.30 -1.47 12.40
N LEU A 300 -15.51 -1.72 13.44
CA LEU A 300 -15.74 -1.13 14.76
C LEU A 300 -15.67 0.41 14.73
N ALA A 301 -14.70 0.99 13.98
CA ALA A 301 -14.57 2.44 13.85
C ALA A 301 -15.80 3.06 13.19
N CYS A 302 -16.31 2.45 12.13
CA CYS A 302 -17.53 2.90 11.48
C CYS A 302 -18.75 2.81 12.39
N LEU A 303 -18.86 1.73 13.18
CA LEU A 303 -19.97 1.56 14.13
C LEU A 303 -19.93 2.59 15.27
N SER A 304 -18.73 2.94 15.74
CA SER A 304 -18.53 3.90 16.84
C SER A 304 -18.64 5.37 16.41
N SER A 305 -18.77 5.64 15.12
CA SER A 305 -18.90 7.00 14.57
C SER A 305 -20.27 7.59 14.89
N ASP A 306 -20.30 8.91 15.17
CA ASP A 306 -21.56 9.66 15.29
C ASP A 306 -22.19 10.00 13.94
N ARG A 307 -21.51 9.71 12.82
CA ARG A 307 -21.96 10.02 11.46
C ARG A 307 -22.79 8.88 10.88
N SER A 308 -23.95 9.20 10.33
CA SER A 308 -24.86 8.22 9.71
C SER A 308 -24.25 7.50 8.50
N ASP A 309 -23.50 8.21 7.67
CA ASP A 309 -22.83 7.66 6.51
C ASP A 309 -21.75 6.62 6.89
N PHE A 310 -21.00 6.86 7.98
CA PHE A 310 -20.03 5.91 8.51
C PHE A 310 -20.71 4.68 9.10
N GLN A 311 -21.72 4.87 9.96
CA GLN A 311 -22.45 3.74 10.54
C GLN A 311 -23.07 2.85 9.46
N TYR A 312 -23.74 3.44 8.48
CA TYR A 312 -24.34 2.69 7.37
C TYR A 312 -23.26 1.93 6.56
N SER A 313 -22.13 2.58 6.24
CA SER A 313 -20.99 1.98 5.58
C SER A 313 -20.47 0.75 6.33
N GLY A 314 -20.25 0.87 7.62
CA GLY A 314 -19.76 -0.22 8.49
C GLY A 314 -20.73 -1.40 8.51
N TYR A 315 -22.00 -1.13 8.83
CA TYR A 315 -23.01 -2.19 8.91
C TYR A 315 -23.25 -2.88 7.56
N LEU A 316 -23.32 -2.12 6.46
CA LEU A 316 -23.52 -2.71 5.12
C LEU A 316 -22.29 -3.52 4.68
N SER A 317 -21.07 -3.04 4.95
CA SER A 317 -19.85 -3.81 4.66
C SER A 317 -19.78 -5.09 5.49
N GLY A 318 -20.00 -5.01 6.81
CA GLY A 318 -20.08 -6.18 7.68
C GLY A 318 -21.17 -7.17 7.24
N TRP A 319 -22.32 -6.67 6.83
CA TRP A 319 -23.41 -7.47 6.27
C TRP A 319 -22.97 -8.22 5.01
N VAL A 320 -22.31 -7.55 4.08
CA VAL A 320 -21.82 -8.18 2.83
C VAL A 320 -20.85 -9.32 3.16
N TYR A 321 -19.87 -9.12 4.06
CA TYR A 321 -18.93 -10.17 4.46
C TYR A 321 -19.64 -11.35 5.13
N CYS A 322 -20.50 -11.11 6.13
CA CYS A 322 -21.19 -12.16 6.86
C CYS A 322 -22.20 -12.91 5.98
N MET A 323 -22.96 -12.20 5.14
CA MET A 323 -23.90 -12.81 4.21
C MET A 323 -23.20 -13.67 3.14
N ASN A 324 -22.04 -13.25 2.66
CA ASN A 324 -21.22 -14.06 1.76
C ASN A 324 -20.70 -15.34 2.45
N ALA A 325 -20.37 -15.27 3.73
CA ALA A 325 -19.99 -16.44 4.52
C ALA A 325 -21.20 -17.37 4.73
N LEU A 326 -22.35 -16.82 5.09
CA LEU A 326 -23.59 -17.59 5.27
C LEU A 326 -24.05 -18.26 3.96
N TYR A 327 -23.94 -17.56 2.83
CA TYR A 327 -24.23 -18.13 1.50
C TYR A 327 -23.41 -19.39 1.21
N ARG A 328 -22.12 -19.36 1.56
CA ARG A 328 -21.21 -20.51 1.38
C ARG A 328 -21.49 -21.65 2.37
N ALA A 329 -21.93 -21.31 3.59
CA ALA A 329 -22.20 -22.28 4.65
C ALA A 329 -23.57 -22.94 4.51
N ASP A 330 -24.62 -22.17 4.27
CA ASP A 330 -26.01 -22.63 4.12
C ASP A 330 -26.81 -21.66 3.26
N TYR A 331 -27.12 -22.06 2.03
CA TYR A 331 -27.90 -21.27 1.08
C TYR A 331 -29.33 -20.97 1.56
N ASN A 332 -29.97 -21.91 2.23
CA ASN A 332 -31.36 -21.74 2.70
C ASN A 332 -31.38 -20.70 3.85
N ALA A 333 -30.48 -20.83 4.80
CA ALA A 333 -30.32 -19.85 5.87
C ALA A 333 -30.00 -18.44 5.32
N TRP A 334 -29.13 -18.37 4.31
CA TRP A 334 -28.85 -17.12 3.61
C TRP A 334 -30.10 -16.52 2.96
N GLN A 335 -30.90 -17.32 2.26
CA GLN A 335 -32.12 -16.86 1.58
C GLN A 335 -33.14 -16.32 2.57
N GLU A 336 -33.32 -16.97 3.72
CA GLU A 336 -34.22 -16.51 4.78
C GLU A 336 -33.85 -15.13 5.31
N VAL A 337 -32.55 -14.85 5.50
CA VAL A 337 -32.06 -13.55 5.96
C VAL A 337 -32.08 -12.53 4.82
N ARG A 338 -31.66 -12.93 3.60
CA ARG A 338 -31.55 -12.01 2.44
C ARG A 338 -32.86 -11.29 2.09
N VAL A 339 -33.97 -11.99 2.22
CA VAL A 339 -35.30 -11.42 1.89
C VAL A 339 -35.80 -10.41 2.91
N THR A 340 -35.14 -10.26 4.08
CA THR A 340 -35.48 -9.29 5.11
C THR A 340 -34.73 -7.96 4.98
N LEU A 341 -33.75 -7.87 4.06
CA LEU A 341 -33.10 -6.61 3.73
C LEU A 341 -34.09 -5.68 3.01
N THR A 342 -34.13 -4.43 3.43
CA THR A 342 -35.01 -3.42 2.81
C THR A 342 -34.61 -3.13 1.36
N GLU A 343 -35.61 -2.85 0.51
CA GLU A 343 -35.39 -2.47 -0.89
C GLU A 343 -34.57 -1.18 -1.05
N GLU A 344 -34.56 -0.31 -0.05
CA GLU A 344 -33.79 0.94 -0.07
C GLU A 344 -32.27 0.73 -0.04
N ALA A 345 -31.77 -0.44 0.39
CA ALA A 345 -30.33 -0.78 0.36
C ALA A 345 -29.89 -1.39 -0.99
N GLU A 346 -30.82 -1.88 -1.80
CA GLU A 346 -30.51 -2.55 -3.07
C GLU A 346 -29.77 -1.68 -4.09
N PRO A 347 -30.06 -0.36 -4.25
CA PRO A 347 -29.31 0.49 -5.16
C PRO A 347 -27.82 0.55 -4.86
N ASP A 348 -27.44 0.57 -3.58
CA ASP A 348 -26.02 0.60 -3.16
C ASP A 348 -25.31 -0.70 -3.54
N LEU A 349 -25.93 -1.84 -3.27
CA LEU A 349 -25.39 -3.16 -3.62
C LEU A 349 -25.29 -3.35 -5.14
N ALA A 350 -26.33 -2.95 -5.88
CA ALA A 350 -26.36 -3.06 -7.33
C ALA A 350 -25.30 -2.15 -7.98
N ALA A 351 -25.17 -0.90 -7.51
CA ALA A 351 -24.17 0.03 -8.00
C ALA A 351 -22.73 -0.48 -7.72
N ASN A 352 -22.51 -1.05 -6.53
CA ASN A 352 -21.21 -1.63 -6.20
C ASN A 352 -20.84 -2.81 -7.10
N ASN A 353 -21.79 -3.72 -7.32
CA ASN A 353 -21.55 -4.87 -8.20
C ASN A 353 -21.27 -4.40 -9.63
N ALA A 354 -22.06 -3.45 -10.16
CA ALA A 354 -21.88 -2.89 -11.49
C ALA A 354 -20.51 -2.19 -11.63
N PHE A 355 -20.08 -1.46 -10.61
CA PHE A 355 -18.76 -0.81 -10.57
C PHE A 355 -17.64 -1.84 -10.73
N TRP A 356 -17.56 -2.83 -9.83
CA TRP A 356 -16.49 -3.82 -9.87
C TRP A 356 -16.55 -4.73 -11.09
N ASP A 357 -17.74 -5.08 -11.57
CA ASP A 357 -17.92 -5.87 -12.80
C ASP A 357 -17.37 -5.14 -14.04
N SER A 358 -17.42 -3.80 -14.06
CA SER A 358 -16.87 -3.00 -15.17
C SER A 358 -15.34 -3.09 -15.30
N TYR A 359 -14.64 -3.42 -14.21
CA TYR A 359 -13.17 -3.58 -14.18
C TYR A 359 -12.70 -5.04 -14.18
N ARG A 360 -13.64 -6.00 -14.21
CA ARG A 360 -13.31 -7.43 -14.24
C ARG A 360 -12.63 -7.82 -15.55
N GLY A 361 -11.46 -8.47 -15.45
CA GLY A 361 -10.70 -8.92 -16.62
C GLY A 361 -9.27 -9.35 -16.28
N THR A 362 -8.44 -9.56 -17.31
CA THR A 362 -7.08 -10.10 -17.15
C THR A 362 -6.18 -9.24 -16.24
N ILE A 363 -6.40 -7.91 -16.21
CA ILE A 363 -5.62 -7.01 -15.36
C ILE A 363 -5.96 -7.28 -13.90
N SER A 364 -7.25 -7.27 -13.53
CA SER A 364 -7.70 -7.50 -12.17
C SER A 364 -7.33 -8.90 -11.67
N GLU A 365 -7.49 -9.95 -12.50
CA GLU A 365 -7.06 -11.32 -12.16
C GLU A 365 -5.55 -11.43 -11.93
N THR A 366 -4.75 -10.67 -12.68
CA THR A 366 -3.30 -10.65 -12.51
C THR A 366 -2.91 -9.89 -11.24
N ALA A 367 -3.56 -8.75 -10.97
CA ALA A 367 -3.34 -7.97 -9.77
C ALA A 367 -3.72 -8.76 -8.51
N GLU A 368 -4.84 -9.47 -8.52
CA GLU A 368 -5.26 -10.35 -7.42
C GLU A 368 -4.21 -11.43 -7.11
N ARG A 369 -3.64 -12.08 -8.14
CA ARG A 369 -2.56 -13.07 -7.96
C ARG A 369 -1.29 -12.45 -7.38
N ILE A 370 -0.96 -11.23 -7.79
CA ILE A 370 0.19 -10.49 -7.24
C ILE A 370 -0.07 -10.15 -5.77
N ASN A 371 -1.27 -9.66 -5.45
CA ASN A 371 -1.68 -9.34 -4.08
C ASN A 371 -1.67 -10.59 -3.19
N ASP A 372 -2.23 -11.71 -3.66
CA ASP A 372 -2.18 -12.99 -2.95
C ASP A 372 -0.73 -13.43 -2.63
N THR A 373 0.16 -13.30 -3.61
CA THR A 373 1.59 -13.60 -3.42
C THR A 373 2.24 -12.65 -2.42
N TYR A 374 1.90 -11.36 -2.47
CA TYR A 374 2.40 -10.35 -1.56
C TYR A 374 1.97 -10.63 -0.11
N LEU A 375 0.69 -10.91 0.13
CA LEU A 375 0.17 -11.23 1.46
C LEU A 375 0.84 -12.50 2.04
N LYS A 376 0.96 -13.55 1.23
CA LYS A 376 1.65 -14.79 1.64
C LYS A 376 3.13 -14.56 1.96
N ALA A 377 3.82 -13.72 1.20
CA ALA A 377 5.23 -13.37 1.47
C ALA A 377 5.41 -12.57 2.78
N ASN A 378 4.37 -11.88 3.25
CA ASN A 378 4.35 -11.15 4.52
C ASN A 378 3.72 -11.94 5.67
N GLY A 379 3.56 -13.25 5.54
CA GLY A 379 3.13 -14.14 6.63
C GLY A 379 1.64 -14.44 6.68
N GLN A 380 0.81 -13.85 5.81
CA GLN A 380 -0.61 -14.18 5.68
C GLN A 380 -0.79 -15.44 4.83
N ALA A 381 -0.74 -16.61 5.45
CA ALA A 381 -0.71 -17.89 4.74
C ALA A 381 -1.91 -18.12 3.79
N GLU A 382 -3.07 -17.55 4.11
CA GLU A 382 -4.31 -17.66 3.33
C GLU A 382 -4.38 -16.65 2.17
N GLY A 383 -3.42 -15.71 2.10
CA GLY A 383 -3.39 -14.68 1.05
C GLY A 383 -4.67 -13.85 1.04
N VAL A 384 -5.27 -13.64 -0.13
CA VAL A 384 -6.52 -12.87 -0.27
C VAL A 384 -7.73 -13.48 0.44
N GLN A 385 -7.67 -14.74 0.87
CA GLN A 385 -8.76 -15.34 1.67
C GLN A 385 -8.80 -14.79 3.10
N SER A 386 -7.71 -14.20 3.61
CA SER A 386 -7.65 -13.59 4.93
C SER A 386 -8.70 -12.48 5.12
N TYR A 387 -9.06 -11.75 4.08
CA TYR A 387 -10.12 -10.74 4.14
C TYR A 387 -11.45 -11.27 4.68
N ASN A 388 -11.76 -12.56 4.43
CA ASN A 388 -13.00 -13.18 4.90
C ASN A 388 -12.97 -13.51 6.40
N ARG A 389 -11.79 -13.58 7.03
CA ARG A 389 -11.66 -13.92 8.46
C ARG A 389 -12.13 -12.81 9.40
N MET A 390 -12.40 -11.61 8.89
CA MET A 390 -13.13 -10.59 9.62
C MET A 390 -14.45 -11.13 10.18
N VAL A 391 -15.12 -12.06 9.48
CA VAL A 391 -16.37 -12.69 9.93
C VAL A 391 -16.18 -13.43 11.23
N ASP A 392 -15.06 -14.16 11.37
CA ASP A 392 -14.71 -14.91 12.59
C ASP A 392 -14.56 -13.95 13.78
N LEU A 393 -13.94 -12.77 13.55
CA LEU A 393 -13.78 -11.73 14.57
C LEU A 393 -15.13 -11.08 14.94
N ILE A 394 -15.99 -10.79 13.95
CA ILE A 394 -17.34 -10.27 14.21
C ILE A 394 -18.15 -11.25 15.06
N VAL A 395 -18.14 -12.55 14.66
CA VAL A 395 -18.86 -13.57 15.44
C VAL A 395 -18.30 -13.66 16.86
N ALA A 396 -16.95 -13.71 17.02
CA ALA A 396 -16.33 -13.82 18.33
C ALA A 396 -16.62 -12.62 19.26
N TYR A 397 -16.75 -11.42 18.70
CA TYR A 397 -16.92 -10.19 19.46
C TYR A 397 -18.38 -9.91 19.84
N PHE A 398 -19.36 -10.28 18.98
CA PHE A 398 -20.78 -9.94 19.15
C PHE A 398 -21.68 -11.12 19.54
N SER A 399 -21.13 -12.34 19.77
CA SER A 399 -21.92 -13.54 20.16
C SER A 399 -22.18 -13.71 21.65
#